data_cb8155b6e3c2242a553338f0f662655f
#
_entry.id   cb8155b6e3c2242a553338f0f662655f
#
_cell.length_a   1.000
_cell.length_b   1.000
_cell.length_c   1.000
_cell.angle_alpha   90.00
_cell.angle_beta   90.00
_cell.angle_gamma   90.00
#
_symmetry.space_group_name_H-M   'P 1'
#
loop_
_entity.id
_entity.type
_entity.pdbx_description
1 polymer ?
#
loop_
_entity_poly.entity_id
_entity_poly.type
_entity_poly.pdbx_seq_one_letter_code
_entity_poly.pdbx_strand_id
1 'polypeptide(L)'
;STLAIDVLYQECQRQYLEAISFQGINKPGVEVIRNVSPAVVITQDEKNNNPRSSLGTVTDIYTDIRMIYEKLGVRKCPHCGKMIDASYCHEELVRADNDFTVYMYCNYCHYKMEKLTRSHFSFNSEKGACPTCFGLGKTLILNLDKVLEPNLSLREGAVAFWHHRYKEYQIEQLEKVYRELGLSVTPETKVIDFNQQQRVILLYGTESKQFKELFGKIKISKFEGIITNLWRRVEEKKNQSKEISRYFDEQVCPDCHGEKLNSLSRQITVNKTVITATTKMPLTELLHWLEQLEATVSGPQ
;
A
#
# COMPACT_ATOMS: atom_id res chain seq x y z
N SER A 1 30.87 17.76 -5.35
CA SER A 1 30.12 16.52 -5.03
C SER A 1 29.61 15.79 -6.27
N THR A 2 29.33 16.48 -7.38
CA THR A 2 28.86 15.87 -8.65
C THR A 2 29.80 14.76 -9.13
N LEU A 3 31.10 15.00 -9.17
CA LEU A 3 32.07 13.97 -9.59
C LEU A 3 32.03 12.73 -8.66
N ALA A 4 31.89 12.93 -7.37
CA ALA A 4 31.90 11.83 -6.41
C ALA A 4 30.58 11.04 -6.41
N ILE A 5 29.43 11.73 -6.48
CA ILE A 5 28.11 11.11 -6.35
C ILE A 5 27.56 10.70 -7.72
N ASP A 6 27.52 11.65 -8.68
CA ASP A 6 26.83 11.42 -9.96
C ASP A 6 27.69 10.65 -10.97
N VAL A 7 29.01 10.55 -10.71
CA VAL A 7 29.92 9.85 -11.61
C VAL A 7 30.54 8.63 -10.94
N LEU A 8 31.37 8.82 -9.92
CA LEU A 8 32.13 7.72 -9.31
C LEU A 8 31.21 6.72 -8.62
N TYR A 9 30.32 7.17 -7.76
CA TYR A 9 29.39 6.30 -7.03
C TYR A 9 28.45 5.57 -7.98
N GLN A 10 27.87 6.25 -8.96
CA GLN A 10 26.98 5.62 -9.94
C GLN A 10 27.70 4.54 -10.75
N GLU A 11 28.96 4.77 -11.15
CA GLU A 11 29.74 3.75 -11.88
C GLU A 11 30.13 2.58 -10.97
N CYS A 12 30.48 2.83 -9.71
CA CYS A 12 30.71 1.77 -8.71
C CYS A 12 29.47 0.87 -8.54
N GLN A 13 28.31 1.49 -8.39
CA GLN A 13 27.04 0.76 -8.28
C GLN A 13 26.70 -0.01 -9.55
N ARG A 14 26.86 0.63 -10.73
CA ARG A 14 26.59 -0.01 -12.00
C ARG A 14 27.44 -1.29 -12.18
N GLN A 15 28.77 -1.21 -11.98
CA GLN A 15 29.66 -2.35 -12.13
C GLN A 15 29.35 -3.46 -11.12
N TYR A 16 29.03 -3.10 -9.87
CA TYR A 16 28.62 -4.08 -8.87
C TYR A 16 27.32 -4.79 -9.24
N LEU A 17 26.29 -4.05 -9.67
CA LEU A 17 25.00 -4.62 -10.03
C LEU A 17 25.08 -5.46 -11.31
N GLU A 18 25.90 -5.06 -12.29
CA GLU A 18 26.17 -5.90 -13.47
C GLU A 18 26.86 -7.22 -13.09
N ALA A 19 27.79 -7.18 -12.13
CA ALA A 19 28.48 -8.38 -11.64
C ALA A 19 27.54 -9.40 -10.98
N ILE A 20 26.40 -8.94 -10.41
CA ILE A 20 25.36 -9.80 -9.83
C ILE A 20 24.18 -10.03 -10.79
N SER A 21 24.40 -9.83 -12.09
CA SER A 21 23.42 -10.08 -13.16
C SER A 21 22.21 -9.14 -13.19
N PHE A 22 22.33 -7.96 -12.61
CA PHE A 22 21.29 -6.93 -12.72
C PHE A 22 21.54 -6.09 -13.99
N GLN A 23 20.63 -6.11 -14.96
CA GLN A 23 20.76 -5.39 -16.24
C GLN A 23 19.91 -4.11 -16.26
N GLY A 24 20.32 -3.13 -17.07
CA GLY A 24 19.52 -1.93 -17.36
C GLY A 24 19.87 -0.67 -16.58
N ILE A 25 21.08 -0.58 -16.01
CA ILE A 25 21.55 0.62 -15.33
C ILE A 25 22.28 1.52 -16.33
N ASN A 26 21.87 2.78 -16.40
CA ASN A 26 22.49 3.75 -17.28
C ASN A 26 23.95 4.02 -16.88
N LYS A 27 24.84 3.95 -17.87
CA LYS A 27 26.24 4.33 -17.66
C LYS A 27 26.34 5.84 -17.45
N PRO A 28 27.02 6.31 -16.40
CA PRO A 28 27.31 7.73 -16.25
C PRO A 28 28.17 8.25 -17.42
N GLY A 29 28.14 9.56 -17.66
CA GLY A 29 28.82 10.20 -18.79
C GLY A 29 30.35 10.22 -18.65
N VAL A 30 30.97 9.04 -18.52
CA VAL A 30 32.42 8.86 -18.42
C VAL A 30 32.90 7.80 -19.44
N GLU A 31 34.12 7.97 -19.92
CA GLU A 31 34.70 6.98 -20.85
C GLU A 31 34.95 5.65 -20.15
N VAL A 32 35.70 5.67 -19.04
CA VAL A 32 36.00 4.48 -18.26
C VAL A 32 36.45 4.84 -16.83
N ILE A 33 35.98 4.07 -15.83
CA ILE A 33 36.55 4.04 -14.48
C ILE A 33 36.90 2.58 -14.19
N ARG A 34 38.14 2.32 -13.79
CA ARG A 34 38.66 0.96 -13.52
C ARG A 34 39.01 0.78 -12.06
N ASN A 35 39.01 -0.47 -11.59
CA ASN A 35 39.41 -0.85 -10.23
C ASN A 35 38.55 -0.19 -9.14
N VAL A 36 37.25 -0.07 -9.39
CA VAL A 36 36.28 0.42 -8.40
C VAL A 36 35.74 -0.73 -7.56
N SER A 37 35.59 -0.48 -6.27
CA SER A 37 34.91 -1.38 -5.34
C SER A 37 33.46 -0.93 -5.15
N PRO A 38 32.57 -1.81 -4.66
CA PRO A 38 31.24 -1.40 -4.23
C PRO A 38 31.33 -0.22 -3.27
N ALA A 39 30.56 0.82 -3.55
CA ALA A 39 30.61 2.06 -2.79
C ALA A 39 29.29 2.35 -2.10
N VAL A 40 29.36 2.98 -0.93
CA VAL A 40 28.21 3.52 -0.20
C VAL A 40 28.34 5.03 -0.14
N VAL A 41 27.25 5.74 -0.47
CA VAL A 41 27.20 7.19 -0.32
C VAL A 41 26.56 7.53 1.02
N ILE A 42 27.23 8.41 1.77
CA ILE A 42 26.68 9.05 2.97
C ILE A 42 26.48 10.52 2.62
N THR A 43 25.20 10.94 2.53
CA THR A 43 24.84 12.34 2.24
C THR A 43 24.43 13.05 3.52
N GLN A 44 24.65 14.38 3.57
CA GLN A 44 24.32 15.19 4.75
C GLN A 44 22.84 15.61 4.81
N ASP A 45 22.12 15.54 3.70
CA ASP A 45 20.79 16.16 3.52
C ASP A 45 19.70 15.21 3.02
N GLU A 46 19.74 13.92 3.32
CA GLU A 46 18.64 13.03 2.98
C GLU A 46 17.45 13.20 3.94
N LYS A 47 16.56 14.15 3.60
CA LYS A 47 15.19 14.07 4.08
C LYS A 47 14.54 12.86 3.43
N ASN A 48 14.50 11.77 4.17
CA ASN A 48 13.83 10.56 3.71
C ASN A 48 12.31 10.80 3.68
N ASN A 49 11.81 11.21 2.52
CA ASN A 49 10.39 11.45 2.27
C ASN A 49 9.63 10.16 1.85
N ASN A 50 10.30 9.01 1.87
CA ASN A 50 9.65 7.76 1.51
C ASN A 50 8.76 7.27 2.68
N PRO A 51 7.42 7.23 2.52
CA PRO A 51 6.49 6.83 3.58
C PRO A 51 6.65 5.37 4.00
N ARG A 52 7.38 4.57 3.21
CA ARG A 52 7.71 3.17 3.52
C ARG A 52 9.02 3.00 4.25
N SER A 53 9.81 4.05 4.42
CA SER A 53 11.08 3.97 5.12
C SER A 53 10.88 3.88 6.62
N SER A 54 11.69 3.05 7.27
CA SER A 54 11.76 2.90 8.72
C SER A 54 13.22 2.79 9.14
N LEU A 55 13.51 2.94 10.43
CA LEU A 55 14.86 2.74 10.94
C LEU A 55 15.43 1.39 10.49
N GLY A 56 14.66 0.31 10.64
CA GLY A 56 15.07 -1.04 10.25
C GLY A 56 15.39 -1.19 8.76
N THR A 57 14.67 -0.46 7.87
CA THR A 57 14.95 -0.51 6.41
C THR A 57 16.13 0.37 6.00
N VAL A 58 16.43 1.42 6.74
CA VAL A 58 17.58 2.31 6.47
C VAL A 58 18.89 1.68 6.96
N THR A 59 18.83 0.91 8.03
CA THR A 59 19.97 0.22 8.65
C THR A 59 20.17 -1.23 8.19
N ASP A 60 19.34 -1.71 7.25
CA ASP A 60 19.25 -3.12 6.80
C ASP A 60 18.88 -4.16 7.87
N ILE A 61 18.74 -3.79 9.14
CA ILE A 61 18.31 -4.70 10.23
C ILE A 61 17.01 -5.43 9.87
N TYR A 62 16.09 -4.74 9.19
CA TYR A 62 14.83 -5.37 8.76
C TYR A 62 15.05 -6.50 7.74
N THR A 63 16.10 -6.43 6.94
CA THR A 63 16.47 -7.49 5.98
C THR A 63 16.90 -8.75 6.72
N ASP A 64 17.68 -8.61 7.79
CA ASP A 64 18.12 -9.73 8.62
C ASP A 64 16.95 -10.34 9.42
N ILE A 65 16.09 -9.49 9.99
CA ILE A 65 14.85 -9.96 10.65
C ILE A 65 14.00 -10.79 9.69
N ARG A 66 13.79 -10.34 8.46
CA ARG A 66 13.03 -11.10 7.45
C ARG A 66 13.67 -12.45 7.14
N MET A 67 15.00 -12.52 7.11
CA MET A 67 15.73 -13.77 6.92
C MET A 67 15.52 -14.74 8.10
N ILE A 68 15.54 -14.23 9.32
CA ILE A 68 15.25 -15.03 10.53
C ILE A 68 13.83 -15.63 10.43
N TYR A 69 12.83 -14.82 10.06
CA TYR A 69 11.44 -15.31 9.92
C TYR A 69 11.25 -16.26 8.73
N GLU A 70 12.01 -16.11 7.66
CA GLU A 70 12.05 -17.09 6.55
C GLU A 70 12.58 -18.44 7.00
N LYS A 71 13.66 -18.44 7.80
CA LYS A 71 14.38 -19.68 8.18
C LYS A 71 13.78 -20.37 9.39
N LEU A 72 13.41 -19.62 10.41
CA LEU A 72 12.97 -20.13 11.72
C LEU A 72 11.47 -19.97 11.97
N GLY A 73 10.74 -19.47 10.98
CA GLY A 73 9.32 -19.15 11.13
C GLY A 73 8.44 -20.38 11.33
N VAL A 74 7.64 -20.33 12.38
CA VAL A 74 6.64 -21.37 12.71
C VAL A 74 5.25 -20.87 12.35
N ARG A 75 4.45 -21.71 11.67
CA ARG A 75 3.08 -21.39 11.28
C ARG A 75 2.13 -22.58 11.44
N LYS A 76 0.83 -22.30 11.45
CA LYS A 76 -0.19 -23.36 11.38
C LYS A 76 -0.31 -23.90 9.96
N CYS A 77 -0.39 -25.22 9.84
CA CYS A 77 -0.78 -25.86 8.59
C CYS A 77 -2.24 -25.49 8.26
N PRO A 78 -2.55 -24.96 7.08
CA PRO A 78 -3.92 -24.60 6.72
C PRO A 78 -4.86 -25.80 6.60
N HIS A 79 -4.33 -27.02 6.42
CA HIS A 79 -5.12 -28.24 6.28
C HIS A 79 -5.35 -28.95 7.62
N CYS A 80 -4.30 -29.25 8.39
CA CYS A 80 -4.44 -30.02 9.63
C CYS A 80 -4.37 -29.19 10.92
N GLY A 81 -4.10 -27.87 10.83
CA GLY A 81 -4.04 -26.95 11.96
C GLY A 81 -2.82 -27.10 12.88
N LYS A 82 -1.98 -28.12 12.68
CA LYS A 82 -0.77 -28.32 13.49
C LYS A 82 0.27 -27.25 13.20
N MET A 83 1.03 -26.89 14.23
CA MET A 83 2.18 -25.99 14.07
C MET A 83 3.30 -26.70 13.32
N ILE A 84 3.83 -26.06 12.30
CA ILE A 84 4.91 -26.56 11.45
C ILE A 84 6.05 -25.55 11.44
N ASP A 85 7.26 -26.08 11.58
CA ASP A 85 8.51 -25.37 11.46
C ASP A 85 9.05 -25.55 10.04
N ALA A 86 9.30 -24.45 9.35
CA ALA A 86 9.76 -24.47 7.97
C ALA A 86 11.12 -25.18 7.79
N SER A 87 11.96 -25.19 8.82
CA SER A 87 13.31 -25.78 8.79
C SER A 87 13.30 -27.30 8.58
N TYR A 88 12.23 -27.99 8.99
CA TYR A 88 12.12 -29.46 8.93
C TYR A 88 11.20 -29.97 7.82
N CYS A 89 10.68 -29.09 6.98
CA CYS A 89 9.77 -29.48 5.92
C CYS A 89 10.54 -29.83 4.64
N HIS A 90 10.06 -30.86 3.93
CA HIS A 90 10.54 -31.13 2.57
C HIS A 90 10.14 -29.95 1.66
N GLU A 91 11.08 -29.51 0.83
CA GLU A 91 10.92 -28.40 -0.09
C GLU A 91 10.98 -28.86 -1.54
N GLU A 92 10.18 -28.21 -2.38
CA GLU A 92 10.17 -28.42 -3.84
C GLU A 92 10.25 -27.07 -4.54
N LEU A 93 11.25 -26.92 -5.42
CA LEU A 93 11.40 -25.73 -6.27
C LEU A 93 10.68 -25.98 -7.59
N VAL A 94 9.66 -25.18 -7.88
CA VAL A 94 8.96 -25.17 -9.17
C VAL A 94 9.34 -23.91 -9.93
N ARG A 95 9.91 -24.10 -11.11
CA ARG A 95 10.28 -23.01 -12.03
C ARG A 95 9.15 -22.78 -13.03
N ALA A 96 8.78 -21.52 -13.26
CA ALA A 96 7.83 -21.10 -14.28
C ALA A 96 8.43 -19.90 -15.02
N ASP A 97 8.77 -20.07 -16.29
CA ASP A 97 9.38 -19.08 -17.19
C ASP A 97 10.50 -18.24 -16.55
N ASN A 98 10.17 -17.04 -16.07
CA ASN A 98 11.10 -16.10 -15.44
C ASN A 98 10.98 -16.01 -13.91
N ASP A 99 10.15 -16.85 -13.28
CA ASP A 99 9.93 -16.85 -11.82
C ASP A 99 10.11 -18.27 -11.26
N PHE A 100 10.28 -18.34 -9.96
CA PHE A 100 10.30 -19.61 -9.24
C PHE A 100 9.46 -19.52 -7.98
N THR A 101 8.78 -20.61 -7.65
CA THR A 101 8.03 -20.74 -6.41
C THR A 101 8.58 -21.91 -5.61
N VAL A 102 8.87 -21.66 -4.35
CA VAL A 102 9.28 -22.73 -3.42
C VAL A 102 8.05 -23.21 -2.67
N TYR A 103 7.79 -24.50 -2.75
CA TYR A 103 6.75 -25.16 -1.98
C TYR A 103 7.36 -25.94 -0.83
N MET A 104 6.59 -26.08 0.24
CA MET A 104 6.91 -26.91 1.39
C MET A 104 5.76 -27.88 1.68
N TYR A 105 6.06 -29.01 2.29
CA TYR A 105 5.08 -30.03 2.64
C TYR A 105 4.95 -30.14 4.15
N CYS A 106 3.71 -30.18 4.63
CA CYS A 106 3.45 -30.38 6.06
C CYS A 106 3.98 -31.74 6.53
N ASN A 107 4.78 -31.76 7.58
CA ASN A 107 5.35 -33.00 8.14
C ASN A 107 4.30 -33.98 8.70
N TYR A 108 3.06 -33.51 8.95
CA TYR A 108 2.00 -34.30 9.56
C TYR A 108 0.96 -34.82 8.56
N CYS A 109 0.59 -34.01 7.55
CA CYS A 109 -0.48 -34.37 6.63
C CYS A 109 -0.06 -34.30 5.16
N HIS A 110 1.20 -33.98 4.88
CA HIS A 110 1.80 -33.84 3.54
C HIS A 110 1.11 -32.84 2.64
N TYR A 111 0.32 -31.92 3.20
CA TYR A 111 -0.32 -30.85 2.43
C TYR A 111 0.75 -29.93 1.85
N LYS A 112 0.69 -29.75 0.50
CA LYS A 112 1.59 -28.87 -0.26
C LYS A 112 1.15 -27.42 -0.08
N MET A 113 2.06 -26.53 0.28
CA MET A 113 1.81 -25.11 0.45
C MET A 113 3.02 -24.27 0.01
N GLU A 114 2.79 -23.04 -0.39
CA GLU A 114 3.89 -22.12 -0.71
C GLU A 114 4.75 -21.86 0.53
N LYS A 115 6.07 -21.98 0.38
CA LYS A 115 7.03 -21.60 1.43
C LYS A 115 7.12 -20.09 1.49
N LEU A 116 7.09 -19.55 2.70
CA LEU A 116 7.27 -18.12 2.90
C LEU A 116 8.74 -17.76 2.80
N THR A 117 9.06 -16.92 1.84
CA THR A 117 10.39 -16.38 1.57
C THR A 117 10.52 -14.97 2.13
N ARG A 118 11.72 -14.38 2.11
CA ARG A 118 11.96 -13.00 2.56
C ARG A 118 11.02 -11.97 1.94
N SER A 119 10.56 -12.20 0.71
CA SER A 119 9.60 -11.33 0.03
C SER A 119 8.24 -11.31 0.74
N HIS A 120 7.79 -12.41 1.32
CA HIS A 120 6.53 -12.48 2.08
C HIS A 120 6.57 -11.66 3.38
N PHE A 121 7.74 -11.40 3.92
CA PHE A 121 7.95 -10.58 5.11
C PHE A 121 8.31 -9.13 4.78
N SER A 122 8.25 -8.74 3.51
CA SER A 122 8.53 -7.37 3.07
C SER A 122 7.24 -6.62 2.76
N PHE A 123 7.00 -5.54 3.47
CA PHE A 123 5.88 -4.64 3.14
C PHE A 123 6.09 -3.83 1.85
N ASN A 124 7.27 -3.95 1.23
CA ASN A 124 7.61 -3.34 -0.07
C ASN A 124 7.43 -4.30 -1.25
N SER A 125 7.13 -5.58 -0.99
CA SER A 125 6.87 -6.58 -2.03
C SER A 125 5.38 -6.86 -2.14
N GLU A 126 4.92 -7.23 -3.33
CA GLU A 126 3.54 -7.63 -3.58
C GLU A 126 3.13 -8.85 -2.73
N LYS A 127 4.06 -9.82 -2.56
CA LYS A 127 3.81 -11.05 -1.77
C LYS A 127 3.67 -10.79 -0.26
N GLY A 128 4.29 -9.73 0.26
CA GLY A 128 4.32 -9.44 1.70
C GLY A 128 3.43 -8.29 2.15
N ALA A 129 3.17 -7.31 1.28
CA ALA A 129 2.39 -6.14 1.62
C ALA A 129 0.93 -6.47 1.95
N CYS A 130 0.35 -5.71 2.86
CA CYS A 130 -1.09 -5.72 3.08
C CYS A 130 -1.81 -5.31 1.78
N PRO A 131 -2.76 -6.09 1.25
CA PRO A 131 -3.41 -5.81 -0.02
C PRO A 131 -4.26 -4.54 0.01
N THR A 132 -4.74 -4.10 1.17
CA THR A 132 -5.59 -2.90 1.31
C THR A 132 -4.78 -1.61 1.30
N CYS A 133 -3.64 -1.56 1.98
CA CYS A 133 -2.81 -0.36 2.05
C CYS A 133 -1.50 -0.46 1.27
N PHE A 134 -1.26 -1.54 0.55
CA PHE A 134 -0.06 -1.79 -0.23
C PHE A 134 1.24 -1.54 0.55
N GLY A 135 1.25 -1.93 1.84
CA GLY A 135 2.41 -1.78 2.71
C GLY A 135 2.60 -0.39 3.33
N LEU A 136 1.65 0.52 3.17
CA LEU A 136 1.71 1.87 3.77
C LEU A 136 1.32 1.88 5.25
N GLY A 137 0.47 0.93 5.68
CA GLY A 137 -0.09 0.89 7.04
C GLY A 137 -1.22 1.89 7.27
N LYS A 138 -1.51 2.74 6.28
CA LYS A 138 -2.53 3.77 6.29
C LYS A 138 -3.35 3.70 5.01
N THR A 139 -4.59 4.17 5.07
CA THR A 139 -5.48 4.37 3.92
C THR A 139 -6.04 5.78 3.94
N LEU A 140 -6.41 6.27 2.77
CA LEU A 140 -7.14 7.52 2.66
C LEU A 140 -8.64 7.28 2.87
N ILE A 141 -9.28 8.16 3.61
CA ILE A 141 -10.72 8.24 3.74
C ILE A 141 -11.19 9.62 3.31
N LEU A 142 -12.24 9.66 2.51
CA LEU A 142 -12.85 10.92 2.14
C LEU A 142 -13.58 11.52 3.34
N ASN A 143 -13.24 12.75 3.70
CA ASN A 143 -13.91 13.50 4.74
C ASN A 143 -15.01 14.36 4.11
N LEU A 144 -16.26 13.92 4.24
CA LEU A 144 -17.41 14.62 3.67
C LEU A 144 -17.62 16.01 4.24
N ASP A 145 -17.29 16.26 5.50
CA ASP A 145 -17.43 17.58 6.14
C ASP A 145 -16.48 18.62 5.52
N LYS A 146 -15.38 18.18 4.91
CA LYS A 146 -14.47 19.05 4.15
C LYS A 146 -14.92 19.29 2.71
N VAL A 147 -15.84 18.47 2.21
CA VAL A 147 -16.30 18.49 0.81
C VAL A 147 -17.66 19.17 0.68
N LEU A 148 -18.55 18.96 1.63
CA LEU A 148 -19.94 19.36 1.55
C LEU A 148 -20.38 20.13 2.80
N GLU A 149 -20.88 21.36 2.58
CA GLU A 149 -21.54 22.16 3.63
C GLU A 149 -23.06 22.00 3.51
N PRO A 150 -23.70 21.16 4.35
CA PRO A 150 -25.10 20.81 4.18
C PRO A 150 -26.07 22.00 4.38
N ASN A 151 -25.67 23.03 5.10
CA ASN A 151 -26.52 24.19 5.39
C ASN A 151 -26.57 25.19 4.23
N LEU A 152 -25.74 24.99 3.21
CA LEU A 152 -25.73 25.78 1.99
C LEU A 152 -26.47 25.06 0.86
N SER A 153 -26.97 25.86 -0.08
CA SER A 153 -27.46 25.35 -1.37
C SER A 153 -26.29 25.14 -2.35
N LEU A 154 -26.55 24.42 -3.44
CA LEU A 154 -25.51 24.21 -4.47
C LEU A 154 -25.05 25.54 -5.09
N ARG A 155 -25.96 26.49 -5.24
CA ARG A 155 -25.66 27.81 -5.78
C ARG A 155 -24.86 28.66 -4.82
N GLU A 156 -25.10 28.56 -3.53
CA GLU A 156 -24.32 29.20 -2.48
C GLU A 156 -22.92 28.59 -2.29
N GLY A 157 -22.67 27.41 -2.86
CA GLY A 157 -21.36 26.76 -2.83
C GLY A 157 -21.26 25.62 -1.81
N ALA A 158 -22.32 24.87 -1.60
CA ALA A 158 -22.34 23.70 -0.73
C ALA A 158 -21.20 22.68 -1.04
N VAL A 159 -20.73 22.58 -2.28
CA VAL A 159 -19.64 21.69 -2.68
C VAL A 159 -18.33 22.45 -2.79
N ALA A 160 -17.41 22.19 -1.89
CA ALA A 160 -16.20 22.99 -1.66
C ALA A 160 -15.24 23.07 -2.87
N PHE A 161 -15.21 22.08 -3.77
CA PHE A 161 -14.34 22.07 -4.93
C PHE A 161 -15.04 22.46 -6.25
N TRP A 162 -16.30 22.83 -6.20
CA TRP A 162 -17.02 23.37 -7.35
C TRP A 162 -16.82 24.89 -7.39
N HIS A 163 -16.04 25.38 -8.34
CA HIS A 163 -15.75 26.79 -8.48
C HIS A 163 -16.18 27.34 -9.84
N HIS A 164 -16.63 28.57 -9.88
CA HIS A 164 -16.93 29.34 -11.08
C HIS A 164 -17.77 28.55 -12.13
N ARG A 165 -17.30 28.52 -13.38
CA ARG A 165 -18.00 27.84 -14.49
C ARG A 165 -18.19 26.35 -14.28
N TYR A 166 -17.28 25.69 -13.56
CA TYR A 166 -17.42 24.27 -13.24
C TYR A 166 -18.60 24.01 -12.30
N LYS A 167 -18.85 24.90 -11.35
CA LYS A 167 -20.03 24.83 -10.47
C LYS A 167 -21.32 24.90 -11.26
N GLU A 168 -21.48 25.91 -12.13
CA GLU A 168 -22.70 26.09 -12.95
C GLU A 168 -22.93 24.86 -13.85
N TYR A 169 -21.88 24.37 -14.50
CA TYR A 169 -21.97 23.17 -15.33
C TYR A 169 -22.46 21.94 -14.50
N GLN A 170 -21.91 21.72 -13.31
CA GLN A 170 -22.32 20.58 -12.47
C GLN A 170 -23.75 20.73 -11.98
N ILE A 171 -24.19 21.92 -11.64
CA ILE A 171 -25.58 22.21 -11.27
C ILE A 171 -26.52 21.88 -12.43
N GLU A 172 -26.24 22.35 -13.63
CA GLU A 172 -27.05 22.07 -14.83
C GLU A 172 -27.17 20.57 -15.11
N GLN A 173 -26.07 19.82 -15.02
CA GLN A 173 -26.08 18.38 -15.22
C GLN A 173 -26.94 17.67 -14.14
N LEU A 174 -26.81 18.09 -12.89
CA LEU A 174 -27.58 17.53 -11.78
C LEU A 174 -29.09 17.84 -11.88
N GLU A 175 -29.44 19.07 -12.21
CA GLU A 175 -30.84 19.48 -12.44
C GLU A 175 -31.48 18.68 -13.58
N LYS A 176 -30.73 18.43 -14.66
CA LYS A 176 -31.21 17.62 -15.76
C LYS A 176 -31.58 16.20 -15.28
N VAL A 177 -30.72 15.58 -14.48
CA VAL A 177 -30.98 14.25 -13.91
C VAL A 177 -32.18 14.28 -12.98
N TYR A 178 -32.28 15.28 -12.11
CA TYR A 178 -33.42 15.40 -11.19
C TYR A 178 -34.72 15.56 -11.94
N ARG A 179 -34.75 16.35 -13.01
CA ARG A 179 -35.92 16.54 -13.87
C ARG A 179 -36.32 15.24 -14.59
N GLU A 180 -35.36 14.49 -15.13
CA GLU A 180 -35.62 13.19 -15.77
C GLU A 180 -36.21 12.16 -14.79
N LEU A 181 -35.89 12.27 -13.50
CA LEU A 181 -36.42 11.39 -12.44
C LEU A 181 -37.69 11.92 -11.73
N GLY A 182 -38.17 13.10 -12.11
CA GLY A 182 -39.30 13.74 -11.46
C GLY A 182 -39.03 14.20 -10.02
N LEU A 183 -37.78 14.44 -9.68
CA LEU A 183 -37.37 14.91 -8.36
C LEU A 183 -37.43 16.44 -8.30
N SER A 184 -38.26 16.98 -7.40
CA SER A 184 -38.46 18.40 -7.21
C SER A 184 -37.35 18.95 -6.29
N VAL A 185 -36.27 19.47 -6.90
CA VAL A 185 -35.20 20.17 -6.18
C VAL A 185 -34.67 21.31 -7.05
N THR A 186 -34.37 22.44 -6.45
CA THR A 186 -33.77 23.59 -7.13
C THR A 186 -32.35 23.82 -6.65
N PRO A 187 -31.49 24.54 -7.40
CA PRO A 187 -30.14 24.87 -6.97
C PRO A 187 -30.05 25.71 -5.68
N GLU A 188 -31.18 26.38 -5.32
CA GLU A 188 -31.34 27.17 -4.10
C GLU A 188 -31.76 26.34 -2.89
N THR A 189 -32.18 25.07 -3.09
CA THR A 189 -32.52 24.15 -2.00
C THR A 189 -31.24 23.79 -1.23
N LYS A 190 -31.28 23.92 0.09
CA LYS A 190 -30.16 23.52 0.95
C LYS A 190 -29.94 22.01 0.88
N VAL A 191 -28.71 21.57 0.90
CA VAL A 191 -28.38 20.15 0.80
C VAL A 191 -28.92 19.35 2.00
N ILE A 192 -29.06 19.99 3.15
CA ILE A 192 -29.65 19.36 4.34
C ILE A 192 -31.10 18.91 4.10
N ASP A 193 -31.83 19.59 3.23
CA ASP A 193 -33.23 19.32 2.90
C ASP A 193 -33.40 18.28 1.78
N PHE A 194 -32.29 17.81 1.20
CA PHE A 194 -32.33 16.75 0.17
C PHE A 194 -32.81 15.44 0.78
N ASN A 195 -33.74 14.79 0.10
CA ASN A 195 -34.14 13.42 0.43
C ASN A 195 -33.05 12.40 0.08
N GLN A 196 -33.26 11.14 0.46
CA GLN A 196 -32.30 10.07 0.23
C GLN A 196 -31.93 9.90 -1.27
N GLN A 197 -32.91 9.97 -2.17
CA GLN A 197 -32.69 9.81 -3.61
C GLN A 197 -31.81 10.94 -4.17
N GLN A 198 -32.12 12.17 -3.80
CA GLN A 198 -31.36 13.36 -4.21
C GLN A 198 -29.92 13.32 -3.68
N ARG A 199 -29.74 12.92 -2.41
CA ARG A 199 -28.40 12.76 -1.82
C ARG A 199 -27.57 11.68 -2.50
N VAL A 200 -28.17 10.52 -2.84
CA VAL A 200 -27.45 9.45 -3.52
C VAL A 200 -26.97 9.90 -4.89
N ILE A 201 -27.78 10.63 -5.64
CA ILE A 201 -27.38 11.16 -6.95
C ILE A 201 -26.24 12.17 -6.79
N LEU A 202 -26.39 13.15 -5.89
CA LEU A 202 -25.38 14.16 -5.63
C LEU A 202 -24.04 13.53 -5.22
N LEU A 203 -24.07 12.58 -4.28
CA LEU A 203 -22.85 12.01 -3.71
C LEU A 203 -22.19 10.99 -4.64
N TYR A 204 -22.94 10.06 -5.20
CA TYR A 204 -22.42 8.89 -5.89
C TYR A 204 -22.59 8.92 -7.42
N GLY A 205 -23.55 9.71 -7.92
CA GLY A 205 -23.85 9.82 -9.35
C GLY A 205 -24.72 8.69 -9.91
N THR A 206 -25.06 8.81 -11.19
CA THR A 206 -26.06 7.95 -11.86
C THR A 206 -25.54 6.58 -12.29
N GLU A 207 -24.23 6.37 -12.31
CA GLU A 207 -23.63 5.08 -12.70
C GLU A 207 -23.25 4.21 -11.50
N SER A 208 -23.42 4.73 -10.28
CA SER A 208 -23.02 4.06 -9.03
C SER A 208 -23.89 2.84 -8.71
N LYS A 209 -23.35 1.98 -7.83
CA LYS A 209 -24.10 0.84 -7.28
C LYS A 209 -25.29 1.33 -6.45
N GLN A 210 -25.09 2.34 -5.63
CA GLN A 210 -26.12 2.96 -4.78
C GLN A 210 -27.29 3.51 -5.59
N PHE A 211 -26.99 4.14 -6.73
CA PHE A 211 -28.03 4.60 -7.65
C PHE A 211 -28.84 3.43 -8.24
N LYS A 212 -28.15 2.38 -8.70
CA LYS A 212 -28.79 1.20 -9.28
C LYS A 212 -29.65 0.41 -8.29
N GLU A 213 -29.28 0.45 -7.01
CA GLU A 213 -30.07 -0.16 -5.93
C GLU A 213 -31.39 0.59 -5.68
N LEU A 214 -31.40 1.93 -5.82
CA LEU A 214 -32.59 2.76 -5.58
C LEU A 214 -33.52 2.88 -6.81
N PHE A 215 -32.95 2.99 -7.99
CA PHE A 215 -33.69 3.30 -9.21
C PHE A 215 -33.73 2.16 -10.24
N GLY A 216 -32.95 1.08 -9.99
CA GLY A 216 -32.77 0.02 -10.97
C GLY A 216 -31.87 0.41 -12.14
N LYS A 217 -31.93 -0.39 -13.21
CA LYS A 217 -31.19 -0.12 -14.45
C LYS A 217 -32.05 0.72 -15.39
N ILE A 218 -32.00 2.02 -15.25
CA ILE A 218 -32.70 2.98 -16.11
C ILE A 218 -31.69 3.76 -16.97
N LYS A 219 -32.15 4.21 -18.14
CA LYS A 219 -31.38 5.01 -19.07
C LYS A 219 -31.70 6.49 -18.84
N ILE A 220 -30.74 7.21 -18.25
CA ILE A 220 -30.86 8.65 -17.96
C ILE A 220 -29.56 9.35 -18.28
N SER A 221 -29.59 10.69 -18.18
CA SER A 221 -28.39 11.52 -18.31
C SER A 221 -27.33 11.13 -17.28
N LYS A 222 -26.06 11.22 -17.69
CA LYS A 222 -24.94 10.87 -16.82
C LYS A 222 -24.60 12.05 -15.92
N PHE A 223 -24.45 11.76 -14.63
CA PHE A 223 -23.89 12.68 -13.65
C PHE A 223 -22.87 11.92 -12.78
N GLU A 224 -21.69 12.47 -12.69
CA GLU A 224 -20.64 11.93 -11.81
C GLU A 224 -20.78 12.55 -10.42
N GLY A 225 -21.16 11.74 -9.42
CA GLY A 225 -21.29 12.21 -8.05
C GLY A 225 -19.99 12.75 -7.46
N ILE A 226 -20.11 13.60 -6.45
CA ILE A 226 -18.97 14.30 -5.85
C ILE A 226 -17.92 13.34 -5.26
N ILE A 227 -18.35 12.24 -4.62
CA ILE A 227 -17.47 11.20 -4.08
C ILE A 227 -16.75 10.47 -5.22
N THR A 228 -17.50 10.03 -6.22
CA THR A 228 -16.96 9.32 -7.39
C THR A 228 -15.93 10.18 -8.12
N ASN A 229 -16.23 11.46 -8.31
CA ASN A 229 -15.33 12.42 -8.96
C ASN A 229 -14.02 12.61 -8.18
N LEU A 230 -14.08 12.76 -6.85
CA LEU A 230 -12.89 12.93 -6.03
C LEU A 230 -12.00 11.70 -6.03
N TRP A 231 -12.57 10.49 -5.91
CA TRP A 231 -11.81 9.24 -5.97
C TRP A 231 -11.15 9.04 -7.34
N ARG A 232 -11.88 9.27 -8.43
CA ARG A 232 -11.30 9.21 -9.79
C ARG A 232 -10.12 10.16 -9.94
N ARG A 233 -10.22 11.39 -9.43
CA ARG A 233 -9.12 12.36 -9.47
C ARG A 233 -7.90 11.94 -8.66
N VAL A 234 -8.08 11.21 -7.56
CA VAL A 234 -6.97 10.63 -6.77
C VAL A 234 -6.30 9.52 -7.56
N GLU A 235 -7.06 8.66 -8.23
CA GLU A 235 -6.54 7.54 -9.03
C GLU A 235 -5.81 8.01 -10.30
N GLU A 236 -6.36 8.98 -11.03
CA GLU A 236 -5.79 9.47 -12.29
C GLU A 236 -4.47 10.26 -12.09
N LYS A 237 -4.36 11.00 -11.00
CA LYS A 237 -3.17 11.79 -10.70
C LYS A 237 -2.19 10.99 -9.86
N LYS A 238 -1.20 10.35 -10.51
CA LYS A 238 -0.02 9.73 -9.87
C LYS A 238 0.77 10.68 -8.96
N ASN A 239 0.55 12.00 -9.09
CA ASN A 239 1.03 13.04 -8.16
C ASN A 239 -0.20 13.70 -7.54
N GLN A 240 -0.43 13.44 -6.27
CA GLN A 240 -1.47 14.06 -5.45
C GLN A 240 -1.34 15.60 -5.55
N SER A 241 -2.25 16.25 -6.28
CA SER A 241 -2.33 17.72 -6.19
C SER A 241 -2.75 18.04 -4.74
N LYS A 242 -2.02 18.93 -4.09
CA LYS A 242 -2.32 19.40 -2.72
C LYS A 242 -3.76 19.87 -2.57
N GLU A 243 -4.40 20.28 -3.65
CA GLU A 243 -5.80 20.71 -3.70
C GLU A 243 -6.80 19.58 -3.43
N ILE A 244 -6.54 18.36 -3.92
CA ILE A 244 -7.46 17.23 -3.76
C ILE A 244 -7.20 16.52 -2.44
N SER A 245 -5.93 16.39 -2.04
CA SER A 245 -5.54 15.69 -0.81
C SER A 245 -6.16 16.33 0.45
N ARG A 246 -6.49 17.62 0.44
CA ARG A 246 -7.14 18.30 1.57
C ARG A 246 -8.53 17.77 1.94
N TYR A 247 -9.19 17.09 1.00
CA TYR A 247 -10.51 16.49 1.21
C TYR A 247 -10.46 15.08 1.79
N PHE A 248 -9.25 14.54 1.92
CA PHE A 248 -9.03 13.20 2.47
C PHE A 248 -8.27 13.29 3.78
N ASP A 249 -8.60 12.40 4.69
CA ASP A 249 -7.86 12.17 5.91
C ASP A 249 -7.13 10.82 5.82
N GLU A 250 -5.98 10.73 6.48
CA GLU A 250 -5.30 9.46 6.65
C GLU A 250 -5.88 8.74 7.87
N GLN A 251 -6.19 7.48 7.70
CA GLN A 251 -6.54 6.59 8.80
C GLN A 251 -5.64 5.36 8.83
N VAL A 252 -5.51 4.75 10.00
CA VAL A 252 -4.85 3.46 10.13
C VAL A 252 -5.58 2.44 9.28
N CYS A 253 -4.83 1.64 8.52
CA CYS A 253 -5.42 0.62 7.66
C CYS A 253 -6.30 -0.35 8.47
N PRO A 254 -7.57 -0.55 8.09
CA PRO A 254 -8.49 -1.40 8.85
C PRO A 254 -8.10 -2.88 8.84
N ASP A 255 -7.38 -3.35 7.83
CA ASP A 255 -6.97 -4.75 7.72
C ASP A 255 -5.69 -5.07 8.49
N CYS A 256 -4.66 -4.27 8.32
CA CYS A 256 -3.37 -4.55 8.96
C CYS A 256 -3.13 -3.75 10.24
N HIS A 257 -4.03 -2.86 10.61
CA HIS A 257 -3.93 -2.01 11.82
C HIS A 257 -2.56 -1.30 11.95
N GLY A 258 -2.02 -0.85 10.81
CA GLY A 258 -0.72 -0.18 10.74
C GLY A 258 0.48 -1.12 10.59
N GLU A 259 0.30 -2.43 10.62
CA GLU A 259 1.39 -3.42 10.58
C GLU A 259 2.00 -3.65 9.19
N LYS A 260 1.38 -3.09 8.14
CA LYS A 260 1.88 -3.05 6.76
C LYS A 260 1.95 -4.39 6.02
N LEU A 261 1.99 -5.51 6.71
CA LEU A 261 2.10 -6.86 6.15
C LEU A 261 0.71 -7.51 5.94
N ASN A 262 0.65 -8.49 5.04
CA ASN A 262 -0.54 -9.30 4.83
C ASN A 262 -0.86 -10.18 6.04
N SER A 263 -2.04 -10.76 6.09
CA SER A 263 -2.53 -11.54 7.23
C SER A 263 -1.71 -12.81 7.48
N LEU A 264 -1.21 -13.46 6.43
CA LEU A 264 -0.40 -14.69 6.54
C LEU A 264 0.95 -14.39 7.20
N SER A 265 1.67 -13.39 6.71
CA SER A 265 2.98 -13.00 7.23
C SER A 265 2.93 -12.53 8.69
N ARG A 266 1.82 -11.88 9.08
CA ARG A 266 1.60 -11.42 10.46
C ARG A 266 1.36 -12.56 11.48
N GLN A 267 1.04 -13.76 11.02
CA GLN A 267 0.78 -14.93 11.91
C GLN A 267 2.02 -15.78 12.16
N ILE A 268 3.10 -15.54 11.43
CA ILE A 268 4.33 -16.30 11.58
C ILE A 268 5.05 -15.88 12.86
N THR A 269 5.50 -16.85 13.62
CA THR A 269 6.22 -16.61 14.88
C THR A 269 7.62 -17.21 14.85
N VAL A 270 8.56 -16.50 15.46
CA VAL A 270 9.89 -17.00 15.83
C VAL A 270 10.03 -16.80 17.33
N ASN A 271 10.39 -17.82 18.06
CA ASN A 271 10.40 -17.81 19.53
C ASN A 271 9.11 -17.18 20.13
N LYS A 272 7.94 -17.62 19.63
CA LYS A 272 6.60 -17.14 20.00
C LYS A 272 6.30 -15.66 19.69
N THR A 273 7.21 -14.95 19.03
CA THR A 273 7.08 -13.53 18.69
C THR A 273 6.75 -13.39 17.20
N VAL A 274 5.76 -12.57 16.84
CA VAL A 274 5.42 -12.25 15.44
C VAL A 274 6.35 -11.17 14.92
N ILE A 275 6.61 -11.16 13.59
CA ILE A 275 7.52 -10.18 12.97
C ILE A 275 7.12 -8.74 13.26
N THR A 276 5.84 -8.43 13.33
CA THR A 276 5.34 -7.08 13.57
C THR A 276 5.60 -6.60 15.01
N ALA A 277 5.69 -7.52 15.97
CA ALA A 277 6.12 -7.20 17.32
C ALA A 277 7.64 -6.96 17.37
N THR A 278 8.43 -7.84 16.74
CA THR A 278 9.89 -7.69 16.66
C THR A 278 10.30 -6.35 16.05
N THR A 279 9.62 -5.90 14.98
CA THR A 279 9.93 -4.62 14.33
C THR A 279 9.51 -3.39 15.12
N LYS A 280 8.75 -3.54 16.19
CA LYS A 280 8.36 -2.46 17.10
C LYS A 280 9.23 -2.38 18.35
N MET A 281 10.10 -3.36 18.58
CA MET A 281 11.00 -3.37 19.73
C MET A 281 12.01 -2.22 19.67
N PRO A 282 12.32 -1.57 20.80
CA PRO A 282 13.53 -0.77 20.94
C PRO A 282 14.78 -1.62 20.63
N LEU A 283 15.86 -0.99 20.13
CA LEU A 283 17.07 -1.73 19.73
C LEU A 283 17.68 -2.57 20.87
N THR A 284 17.61 -2.10 22.09
CA THR A 284 18.08 -2.84 23.28
C THR A 284 17.27 -4.09 23.56
N GLU A 285 15.95 -4.01 23.40
CA GLU A 285 15.03 -5.13 23.56
C GLU A 285 15.20 -6.14 22.39
N LEU A 286 15.37 -5.63 21.17
CA LEU A 286 15.66 -6.47 20.00
C LEU A 286 16.97 -7.23 20.17
N LEU A 287 18.03 -6.59 20.67
CA LEU A 287 19.29 -7.25 20.94
C LEU A 287 19.11 -8.40 21.94
N HIS A 288 18.45 -8.15 23.06
CA HIS A 288 18.18 -9.19 24.06
C HIS A 288 17.33 -10.34 23.51
N TRP A 289 16.34 -10.03 22.68
CA TRP A 289 15.54 -11.05 21.99
C TRP A 289 16.39 -11.91 21.04
N LEU A 290 17.35 -11.32 20.32
CA LEU A 290 18.27 -12.03 19.44
C LEU A 290 19.24 -12.93 20.24
N GLU A 291 19.78 -12.47 21.36
CA GLU A 291 20.63 -13.27 22.26
C GLU A 291 19.86 -14.49 22.81
N GLN A 292 18.61 -14.32 23.20
CA GLN A 292 17.75 -15.42 23.63
C GLN A 292 17.47 -16.40 22.49
N LEU A 293 17.27 -15.88 21.25
CA LEU A 293 17.05 -16.73 20.09
C LEU A 293 18.30 -17.56 19.78
N GLU A 294 19.48 -16.96 19.81
CA GLU A 294 20.76 -17.64 19.59
C GLU A 294 20.95 -18.79 20.58
N ALA A 295 20.60 -18.59 21.85
CA ALA A 295 20.68 -19.62 22.87
C ALA A 295 19.70 -20.81 22.64
N THR A 296 18.62 -20.60 21.87
CA THR A 296 17.62 -21.64 21.59
C THR A 296 17.86 -22.38 20.27
N VAL A 297 18.62 -21.80 19.35
CA VAL A 297 18.96 -22.40 18.05
C VAL A 297 20.17 -23.30 18.22
N SER A 298 19.96 -24.62 18.24
CA SER A 298 21.03 -25.62 18.31
C SER A 298 21.30 -26.21 16.95
N GLY A 299 22.50 -25.97 16.41
CA GLY A 299 22.96 -26.52 15.14
C GLY A 299 23.29 -25.47 14.06
N PRO A 300 23.81 -25.87 12.90
CA PRO A 300 24.15 -24.98 11.78
C PRO A 300 22.86 -24.55 11.03
N GLN A 301 22.08 -23.69 11.64
CA GLN A 301 20.91 -23.09 11.03
C GLN A 301 21.15 -21.60 10.74
#